data_968376b8fb37a18c9476adb0f6f1be42
#
_entry.id   968376b8fb37a18c9476adb0f6f1be42
#
_cell.length_a   1.000
_cell.length_b   1.000
_cell.length_c   1.000
_cell.angle_alpha   90.00
_cell.angle_beta   90.00
_cell.angle_gamma   90.00
#
_symmetry.space_group_name_H-M   'P 1'
#
loop_
_entity.id
_entity.type
_entity.pdbx_description
1 polymer ?
#
loop_
_entity_poly.entity_id
_entity_poly.type
_entity_poly.pdbx_seq_one_letter_code
_entity_poly.pdbx_strand_id
1 'polypeptide(L)'
;MTLAPTMITLDALAAGSSGTVIHLAPPSAHERAAGVDLARRLMELGFVPGEKIRMLKRGLPGGDPLAVKVGQSTFALRRFEAALISIQPE
;
A
#
# COMPACT_ATOMS: atom_id res chain seq x y z
N MET A 1 -8.49 -18.96 -21.68
CA MET A 1 -7.63 -19.23 -20.52
C MET A 1 -7.79 -18.12 -19.49
N THR A 2 -8.01 -18.51 -18.26
CA THR A 2 -8.17 -17.53 -17.21
C THR A 2 -6.81 -17.24 -16.57
N LEU A 3 -6.42 -15.99 -16.59
CA LEU A 3 -5.20 -15.59 -15.93
C LEU A 3 -5.49 -15.34 -14.47
N ALA A 4 -4.57 -15.76 -13.61
CA ALA A 4 -4.67 -15.42 -12.19
C ALA A 4 -4.60 -13.90 -12.05
N PRO A 5 -5.37 -13.33 -11.14
CA PRO A 5 -5.27 -11.90 -10.88
C PRO A 5 -3.83 -11.55 -10.52
N THR A 6 -3.33 -10.46 -11.08
CA THR A 6 -2.00 -9.99 -10.78
C THR A 6 -2.06 -9.20 -9.48
N MET A 7 -1.33 -9.68 -8.48
CA MET A 7 -1.22 -8.98 -7.21
C MET A 7 0.09 -8.22 -7.22
N ILE A 8 0.03 -6.95 -6.88
CA ILE A 8 1.22 -6.11 -6.78
C ILE A 8 1.24 -5.44 -5.42
N THR A 9 2.36 -4.84 -5.08
CA THR A 9 2.42 -4.02 -3.88
C THR A 9 2.05 -2.59 -4.25
N LEU A 10 1.53 -1.85 -3.28
CA LEU A 10 1.00 -0.51 -3.51
C LEU A 10 2.04 0.44 -4.12
N ASP A 11 3.30 0.27 -3.76
CA ASP A 11 4.37 1.12 -4.29
C ASP A 11 4.56 0.95 -5.80
N ALA A 12 4.03 -0.12 -6.38
CA ALA A 12 4.12 -0.37 -7.82
C ALA A 12 2.92 0.16 -8.60
N LEU A 13 1.91 0.68 -7.90
CA LEU A 13 0.70 1.16 -8.55
C LEU A 13 0.96 2.51 -9.20
N ALA A 14 0.56 2.66 -10.47
CA ALA A 14 0.77 3.90 -11.20
C ALA A 14 -0.13 5.01 -10.67
N ALA A 15 0.34 6.25 -10.76
CA ALA A 15 -0.46 7.40 -10.38
C ALA A 15 -1.75 7.42 -11.20
N GLY A 16 -2.86 7.68 -10.54
CA GLY A 16 -4.18 7.69 -11.18
C GLY A 16 -4.86 6.33 -11.22
N SER A 17 -4.14 5.26 -10.87
CA SER A 17 -4.70 3.91 -10.86
C SER A 17 -5.25 3.54 -9.50
N SER A 18 -6.14 2.56 -9.50
CA SER A 18 -6.80 2.09 -8.28
C SER A 18 -6.62 0.59 -8.10
N GLY A 19 -6.88 0.13 -6.92
CA GLY A 19 -6.85 -1.28 -6.60
C GLY A 19 -7.55 -1.55 -5.28
N THR A 20 -7.61 -2.81 -4.90
CA THR A 20 -8.23 -3.24 -3.66
C THR A 20 -7.19 -3.92 -2.79
N VAL A 21 -7.16 -3.57 -1.52
CA VAL A 21 -6.23 -4.18 -0.57
C VAL A 21 -6.55 -5.66 -0.42
N ILE A 22 -5.55 -6.51 -0.56
CA ILE A 22 -5.68 -7.96 -0.36
C ILE A 22 -5.16 -8.33 1.02
N HIS A 23 -3.94 -7.97 1.33
CA HIS A 23 -3.37 -8.21 2.65
C HIS A 23 -2.16 -7.32 2.85
N LEU A 24 -1.70 -7.23 4.09
CA LEU A 24 -0.45 -6.58 4.41
C LEU A 24 0.56 -7.64 4.81
N ALA A 25 1.79 -7.48 4.34
CA ALA A 25 2.85 -8.42 4.68
C ALA A 25 3.16 -8.32 6.17
N PRO A 26 3.47 -9.44 6.83
CA PRO A 26 3.90 -9.39 8.21
C PRO A 26 5.24 -8.65 8.29
N PRO A 27 5.50 -7.93 9.39
CA PRO A 27 6.77 -7.24 9.53
C PRO A 27 7.92 -8.24 9.54
N SER A 28 9.03 -7.84 8.95
CA SER A 28 10.24 -8.66 9.01
C SER A 28 10.75 -8.72 10.44
N ALA A 29 11.67 -9.66 10.70
CA ALA A 29 12.29 -9.74 12.02
C ALA A 29 13.01 -8.42 12.36
N HIS A 30 13.60 -7.80 11.36
CA HIS A 30 14.29 -6.53 11.55
C HIS A 30 13.32 -5.42 12.00
N GLU A 31 12.19 -5.34 11.35
CA GLU A 31 11.17 -4.34 11.69
C GLU A 31 10.62 -4.57 13.09
N ARG A 32 10.41 -5.84 13.46
CA ARG A 32 9.97 -6.16 14.82
C ARG A 32 11.01 -5.81 15.85
N ALA A 33 12.28 -6.04 15.53
CA ALA A 33 13.36 -5.71 16.45
C ALA A 33 13.46 -4.21 16.68
N ALA A 34 13.09 -3.42 15.69
CA ALA A 34 13.04 -1.97 15.83
C ALA A 34 11.83 -1.48 16.60
N GLY A 35 10.96 -2.39 17.02
CA GLY A 35 9.76 -2.03 17.78
C GLY A 35 8.69 -1.36 16.96
N VAL A 36 8.75 -1.49 15.65
CA VAL A 36 7.81 -0.86 14.75
C VAL A 36 6.90 -1.92 14.16
N ASP A 37 5.61 -1.78 14.37
CA ASP A 37 4.61 -2.62 13.77
C ASP A 37 3.92 -1.82 12.67
N LEU A 38 4.60 -1.70 11.53
CA LEU A 38 4.12 -0.89 10.42
C LEU A 38 2.82 -1.43 9.84
N ALA A 39 2.73 -2.74 9.69
CA ALA A 39 1.51 -3.33 9.11
C ALA A 39 0.30 -3.01 9.97
N ARG A 40 0.45 -3.15 11.29
CA ARG A 40 -0.64 -2.84 12.21
C ARG A 40 -1.03 -1.37 12.12
N ARG A 41 -0.03 -0.49 12.07
CA ARG A 41 -0.28 0.94 11.99
C ARG A 41 -1.01 1.29 10.70
N LEU A 42 -0.61 0.69 9.59
CA LEU A 42 -1.28 0.92 8.32
C LEU A 42 -2.72 0.44 8.35
N MET A 43 -2.98 -0.70 8.99
CA MET A 43 -4.33 -1.21 9.15
C MET A 43 -5.18 -0.24 9.99
N GLU A 44 -4.60 0.34 11.02
CA GLU A 44 -5.30 1.32 11.86
C GLU A 44 -5.64 2.59 11.08
N LEU A 45 -4.84 2.93 10.08
CA LEU A 45 -5.14 4.07 9.22
C LEU A 45 -6.23 3.76 8.19
N GLY A 46 -6.57 2.50 7.99
CA GLY A 46 -7.61 2.11 7.06
C GLY A 46 -7.17 1.22 5.92
N PHE A 47 -5.90 0.85 5.86
CA PHE A 47 -5.40 -0.05 4.81
C PHE A 47 -5.70 -1.49 5.19
N VAL A 48 -6.97 -1.85 5.10
CA VAL A 48 -7.44 -3.18 5.50
C VAL A 48 -7.94 -3.95 4.28
N PRO A 49 -7.88 -5.29 4.32
CA PRO A 49 -8.36 -6.10 3.20
C PRO A 49 -9.77 -5.71 2.79
N GLY A 50 -9.98 -5.59 1.49
CA GLY A 50 -11.27 -5.21 0.93
C GLY A 50 -11.43 -3.73 0.68
N GLU A 51 -10.58 -2.88 1.23
CA GLU A 51 -10.67 -1.45 1.00
C GLU A 51 -10.10 -1.07 -0.36
N LYS A 52 -10.77 -0.13 -1.02
CA LYS A 52 -10.30 0.40 -2.30
C LYS A 52 -9.29 1.51 -2.05
N ILE A 53 -8.19 1.46 -2.80
CA ILE A 53 -7.15 2.47 -2.74
C ILE A 53 -6.94 3.07 -4.11
N ARG A 54 -6.55 4.33 -4.12
CA ARG A 54 -6.18 4.99 -5.36
C ARG A 54 -4.84 5.69 -5.16
N MET A 55 -3.92 5.48 -6.11
CA MET A 55 -2.66 6.23 -6.12
C MET A 55 -2.94 7.59 -6.74
N LEU A 56 -2.81 8.64 -5.93
CA LEU A 56 -3.08 10.00 -6.40
C LEU A 56 -1.85 10.62 -7.05
N LYS A 57 -0.71 10.48 -6.39
CA LYS A 57 0.49 11.15 -6.85
C LYS A 57 1.72 10.43 -6.32
N ARG A 58 2.75 10.39 -7.12
CA ARG A 58 4.05 9.90 -6.70
C ARG A 58 4.95 11.12 -6.50
N GLY A 59 5.63 11.17 -5.36
CA GLY A 59 6.46 12.32 -5.03
C GLY A 59 7.71 12.43 -5.88
N LEU A 60 8.33 13.58 -5.83
CA LEU A 60 9.59 13.86 -6.51
C LEU A 60 10.61 14.30 -5.47
N PRO A 61 11.89 13.90 -5.66
CA PRO A 61 12.41 12.95 -6.65
C PRO A 61 12.17 11.50 -6.22
N GLY A 62 12.31 10.59 -7.16
CA GLY A 62 12.31 9.15 -6.85
C GLY A 62 10.97 8.52 -6.50
N GLY A 63 9.89 9.28 -6.57
CA GLY A 63 8.56 8.74 -6.30
C GLY A 63 8.23 8.56 -4.82
N ASP A 64 8.89 9.31 -3.94
CA ASP A 64 8.69 9.22 -2.50
C ASP A 64 8.49 10.62 -1.93
N PRO A 65 7.48 10.86 -1.07
CA PRO A 65 6.45 9.91 -0.65
C PRO A 65 5.34 9.74 -1.69
N LEU A 66 4.46 8.76 -1.44
CA LEU A 66 3.30 8.51 -2.29
C LEU A 66 2.08 9.11 -1.62
N ALA A 67 1.22 9.77 -2.40
CA ALA A 67 -0.07 10.24 -1.90
C ALA A 67 -1.12 9.22 -2.33
N VAL A 68 -1.80 8.62 -1.37
CA VAL A 68 -2.80 7.59 -1.65
C VAL A 68 -4.09 7.90 -0.94
N LYS A 69 -5.20 7.53 -1.59
CA LYS A 69 -6.52 7.70 -1.01
C LYS A 69 -7.05 6.32 -0.63
N VAL A 70 -7.51 6.21 0.60
CA VAL A 70 -8.20 5.02 1.07
C VAL A 70 -9.47 5.47 1.79
N GLY A 71 -10.62 4.92 1.36
CA GLY A 71 -11.89 5.42 1.87
C GLY A 71 -12.06 6.89 1.54
N GLN A 72 -12.31 7.69 2.56
CA GLN A 72 -12.47 9.14 2.42
C GLN A 72 -11.20 9.91 2.78
N SER A 73 -10.12 9.22 3.09
CA SER A 73 -8.91 9.85 3.61
C SER A 73 -7.76 9.76 2.63
N THR A 74 -6.88 10.75 2.70
CA THR A 74 -5.66 10.77 1.89
C THR A 74 -4.47 10.74 2.84
N PHE A 75 -3.50 9.88 2.51
CA PHE A 75 -2.31 9.71 3.32
C PHE A 75 -1.06 9.82 2.46
N ALA A 76 0.02 10.27 3.08
CA ALA A 76 1.34 10.24 2.46
C ALA A 76 2.08 9.04 3.04
N LEU A 77 2.48 8.11 2.19
CA LEU A 77 3.21 6.92 2.60
C LEU A 77 4.60 6.93 2.00
N ARG A 78 5.57 6.46 2.75
CA ARG A 78 6.88 6.17 2.17
C ARG A 78 6.78 4.91 1.34
N ARG A 79 7.65 4.79 0.34
CA ARG A 79 7.65 3.62 -0.54
C ARG A 79 7.79 2.32 0.23
N PHE A 80 8.64 2.29 1.27
CA PHE A 80 8.82 1.06 2.03
C PHE A 80 7.57 0.67 2.80
N GLU A 81 6.75 1.65 3.19
CA GLU A 81 5.46 1.36 3.83
C GLU A 81 4.48 0.81 2.82
N ALA A 82 4.41 1.42 1.65
CA ALA A 82 3.52 0.95 0.58
C ALA A 82 3.89 -0.44 0.10
N ALA A 83 5.16 -0.80 0.17
CA ALA A 83 5.63 -2.12 -0.23
C ALA A 83 5.08 -3.24 0.65
N LEU A 84 4.56 -2.91 1.82
CA LEU A 84 3.95 -3.90 2.71
C LEU A 84 2.50 -4.22 2.35
N ILE A 85 1.90 -3.41 1.50
CA ILE A 85 0.48 -3.52 1.17
C ILE A 85 0.33 -4.21 -0.18
N SER A 86 -0.24 -5.40 -0.18
CA SER A 86 -0.52 -6.13 -1.40
C SER A 86 -1.91 -5.79 -1.89
N ILE A 87 -2.02 -5.45 -3.16
CA ILE A 87 -3.28 -5.02 -3.74
C ILE A 87 -3.59 -5.78 -5.03
N GLN A 88 -4.86 -5.80 -5.36
CA GLN A 88 -5.36 -6.29 -6.64
C GLN A 88 -5.66 -5.05 -7.48
N PRO A 89 -4.85 -4.76 -8.52
CA PRO A 89 -5.11 -3.58 -9.36
C PRO A 89 -6.40 -3.75 -10.16
N GLU A 90 -7.04 -2.63 -10.42
CA GLU A 90 -8.21 -2.60 -11.30
C GLU A 90 -7.81 -2.55 -12.75
#